data_93d29ddca4e231f27a143b247e354be3
#
_entry.id   93d29ddca4e231f27a143b247e354be3
#
_cell.length_a   1.000
_cell.length_b   1.000
_cell.length_c   1.000
_cell.angle_alpha   90.00
_cell.angle_beta   90.00
_cell.angle_gamma   90.00
#
_symmetry.space_group_name_H-M   'P 1'
#
loop_
_entity.id
_entity.type
_entity.pdbx_description
1 polymer ?
#
loop_
_entity_poly.entity_id
_entity_poly.type
_entity_poly.pdbx_seq_one_letter_code
_entity_poly.pdbx_strand_id
1 'polypeptide(L)'
;MNNAALKPETQAPDTQAIVVDEVFPHAPETIWKVLTTNALIGRWLMEPIGFEPVKGKPFTYKTKPAGPWDGTIHCQVLEAIPNERLVYSWKGGHEGNVGYGAPLDTVVTFTLSRVQGGTRLHLVHAGFVSSRNDSALTTMGAGWKKVVKDLGTVAGEGTA
;
A
#
# COMPACT_ATOMS: atom_id res chain seq x y z
N MET A 1 -7.29 -28.35 24.09
CA MET A 1 -7.02 -28.17 23.69
C MET A 1 -6.83 -27.63 22.94
N ASN A 2 -6.80 -27.77 23.07
CA ASN A 2 -6.52 -27.54 22.35
C ASN A 2 -6.25 -26.88 21.54
N ASN A 3 -6.25 -26.88 21.68
CA ASN A 3 -5.94 -26.51 20.93
C ASN A 3 -5.68 -25.84 20.12
N ALA A 4 -5.85 -25.95 20.36
CA ALA A 4 -5.62 -25.62 19.58
C ALA A 4 -5.27 -24.88 18.81
N ALA A 5 -5.55 -24.94 19.19
CA ALA A 5 -5.25 -24.53 18.52
C ALA A 5 -4.76 -23.95 17.93
N LEU A 6 -4.76 -24.02 18.22
CA LEU A 6 -4.07 -23.72 17.75
C LEU A 6 -3.63 -23.47 16.88
N LYS A 7 -3.76 -23.61 16.89
CA LYS A 7 -3.11 -23.71 16.09
C LYS A 7 -2.93 -23.14 14.93
N PRO A 8 -3.25 -22.99 14.65
CA PRO A 8 -3.29 -22.36 13.34
C PRO A 8 -2.15 -21.46 13.11
N GLU A 9 -1.94 -20.73 14.03
CA GLU A 9 -0.81 -19.87 13.96
C GLU A 9 0.46 -20.66 13.75
N THR A 10 0.39 -21.91 14.05
CA THR A 10 1.52 -22.77 13.77
C THR A 10 1.75 -22.92 12.28
N GLN A 11 0.75 -22.57 11.47
CA GLN A 11 0.82 -22.74 10.03
C GLN A 11 1.26 -21.46 9.34
N ALA A 12 0.86 -20.32 9.87
CA ALA A 12 1.15 -19.05 9.24
C ALA A 12 2.52 -18.55 9.65
N PRO A 13 3.32 -18.06 8.70
CA PRO A 13 4.59 -17.43 9.08
C PRO A 13 4.30 -16.13 9.84
N ASP A 14 5.26 -15.71 10.65
CA ASP A 14 5.18 -14.42 11.30
C ASP A 14 5.20 -13.33 10.24
N THR A 15 4.21 -12.47 10.27
CA THR A 15 4.15 -11.33 9.37
C THR A 15 4.06 -10.05 10.17
N GLN A 16 4.54 -8.97 9.54
CA GLN A 16 4.54 -7.65 10.13
C GLN A 16 3.86 -6.69 9.17
N ALA A 17 3.48 -5.53 9.69
CA ALA A 17 2.80 -4.52 8.92
C ALA A 17 3.44 -3.16 9.14
N ILE A 18 3.33 -2.31 8.10
CA ILE A 18 3.65 -0.90 8.19
C ILE A 18 2.32 -0.19 8.44
N VAL A 19 2.31 0.73 9.41
CA VAL A 19 1.11 1.53 9.71
C VAL A 19 1.51 3.00 9.66
N VAL A 20 0.76 3.79 8.89
CA VAL A 20 0.93 5.24 8.84
C VAL A 20 -0.43 5.87 9.08
N ASP A 21 -0.49 6.87 9.95
CA ASP A 21 -1.74 7.51 10.35
C ASP A 21 -1.52 9.01 10.30
N GLU A 22 -2.29 9.70 9.45
CA GLU A 22 -2.14 11.15 9.27
C GLU A 22 -3.51 11.79 9.15
N VAL A 23 -3.58 13.07 9.55
CA VAL A 23 -4.78 13.88 9.36
C VAL A 23 -4.43 15.00 8.40
N PHE A 24 -5.27 15.16 7.37
CA PHE A 24 -5.10 16.21 6.37
C PHE A 24 -6.27 17.18 6.41
N PRO A 25 -6.01 18.49 6.19
CA PRO A 25 -7.08 19.51 6.21
C PRO A 25 -7.84 19.52 4.87
N HIS A 26 -8.30 18.37 4.42
CA HIS A 26 -8.99 18.20 3.15
C HIS A 26 -10.12 17.21 3.33
N ALA A 27 -11.20 17.37 2.57
CA ALA A 27 -12.34 16.46 2.64
C ALA A 27 -11.97 15.06 2.15
N PRO A 28 -12.68 14.02 2.61
CA PRO A 28 -12.41 12.67 2.13
C PRO A 28 -12.50 12.54 0.61
N GLU A 29 -13.40 13.28 -0.03
CA GLU A 29 -13.54 13.28 -1.47
C GLU A 29 -12.25 13.76 -2.16
N THR A 30 -11.59 14.75 -1.60
CA THR A 30 -10.34 15.27 -2.12
C THR A 30 -9.23 14.23 -1.99
N ILE A 31 -9.12 13.61 -0.81
CA ILE A 31 -8.12 12.58 -0.58
C ILE A 31 -8.38 11.37 -1.48
N TRP A 32 -9.65 10.97 -1.63
CA TRP A 32 -10.00 9.86 -2.50
C TRP A 32 -9.58 10.11 -3.95
N LYS A 33 -9.79 11.33 -4.42
CA LYS A 33 -9.40 11.71 -5.78
C LYS A 33 -7.89 11.53 -5.97
N VAL A 34 -7.09 11.95 -4.99
CA VAL A 34 -5.64 11.83 -5.06
C VAL A 34 -5.21 10.36 -4.99
N LEU A 35 -5.95 9.53 -4.26
CA LEU A 35 -5.67 8.10 -4.13
C LEU A 35 -6.03 7.31 -5.38
N THR A 36 -6.93 7.82 -6.22
CA THR A 36 -7.54 6.99 -7.27
C THR A 36 -7.41 7.57 -8.68
N THR A 37 -6.70 8.67 -8.84
CA THR A 37 -6.45 9.26 -10.16
C THR A 37 -5.01 8.97 -10.56
N ASN A 38 -4.81 8.25 -11.66
CA ASN A 38 -3.49 7.75 -12.05
C ASN A 38 -2.42 8.85 -12.09
N ALA A 39 -2.72 9.96 -12.74
CA ALA A 39 -1.74 11.04 -12.85
C ALA A 39 -1.41 11.65 -11.48
N LEU A 40 -2.38 11.69 -10.58
CA LEU A 40 -2.15 12.23 -9.23
C LEU A 40 -1.37 11.23 -8.38
N ILE A 41 -1.66 9.93 -8.52
CA ILE A 41 -0.90 8.90 -7.80
C ILE A 41 0.58 8.98 -8.19
N GLY A 42 0.87 9.29 -9.45
CA GLY A 42 2.25 9.45 -9.91
C GLY A 42 3.00 10.58 -9.24
N ARG A 43 2.28 11.50 -8.60
CA ARG A 43 2.91 12.65 -7.96
C ARG A 43 3.30 12.40 -6.51
N TRP A 44 2.76 11.35 -5.90
CA TRP A 44 3.10 11.04 -4.50
C TRP A 44 3.64 9.63 -4.32
N LEU A 45 3.41 8.72 -5.27
CA LEU A 45 3.92 7.34 -5.18
C LEU A 45 4.62 6.99 -6.49
N MET A 46 3.92 6.35 -7.41
CA MET A 46 4.37 5.97 -8.74
C MET A 46 3.13 5.95 -9.60
N GLU A 47 3.24 6.35 -10.86
CA GLU A 47 2.07 6.32 -11.71
C GLU A 47 1.74 4.86 -12.06
N PRO A 48 0.55 4.37 -11.67
CA PRO A 48 0.19 2.99 -11.96
C PRO A 48 -0.20 2.80 -13.41
N ILE A 49 -0.09 1.57 -13.87
CA ILE A 49 -0.48 1.19 -15.22
C ILE A 49 -1.76 0.35 -15.11
N GLY A 50 -2.84 0.85 -15.69
CA GLY A 50 -4.11 0.12 -15.73
C GLY A 50 -4.96 0.21 -14.49
N PHE A 51 -4.64 1.08 -13.54
CA PHE A 51 -5.40 1.20 -12.31
C PHE A 51 -6.75 1.86 -12.56
N GLU A 52 -7.79 1.29 -11.95
CA GLU A 52 -9.11 1.88 -11.80
C GLU A 52 -9.63 1.46 -10.42
N PRO A 53 -10.38 2.32 -9.72
CA PRO A 53 -10.88 1.97 -8.38
C PRO A 53 -12.11 1.06 -8.49
N VAL A 54 -11.93 -0.10 -9.08
CA VAL A 54 -12.98 -1.09 -9.32
C VAL A 54 -12.50 -2.44 -8.80
N LYS A 55 -13.30 -3.05 -7.95
CA LYS A 55 -12.96 -4.35 -7.37
C LYS A 55 -12.63 -5.36 -8.47
N GLY A 56 -11.52 -6.05 -8.30
CA GLY A 56 -11.07 -7.07 -9.24
C GLY A 56 -10.12 -6.55 -10.32
N LYS A 57 -9.97 -5.23 -10.45
CA LYS A 57 -9.14 -4.65 -11.51
C LYS A 57 -7.67 -4.90 -11.23
N PRO A 58 -6.95 -5.59 -12.13
CA PRO A 58 -5.50 -5.74 -11.99
C PRO A 58 -4.80 -4.49 -12.50
N PHE A 59 -3.65 -4.19 -11.91
CA PHE A 59 -2.82 -3.08 -12.37
C PHE A 59 -1.39 -3.33 -11.90
N THR A 60 -0.44 -2.51 -12.37
CA THR A 60 0.96 -2.67 -12.02
C THR A 60 1.59 -1.33 -11.69
N TYR A 61 2.64 -1.40 -10.87
CA TYR A 61 3.61 -0.34 -10.72
C TYR A 61 4.94 -0.83 -11.28
N LYS A 62 5.79 0.08 -11.68
CA LYS A 62 7.12 -0.25 -12.14
C LYS A 62 8.12 0.51 -11.30
N THR A 63 9.00 -0.22 -10.62
CA THR A 63 10.05 0.38 -9.81
C THR A 63 11.41 -0.13 -10.28
N LYS A 64 12.44 0.14 -9.50
CA LYS A 64 13.80 -0.20 -9.87
C LYS A 64 13.99 -1.72 -9.87
N PRO A 65 14.48 -2.29 -10.99
CA PRO A 65 14.73 -3.73 -11.03
C PRO A 65 15.91 -4.13 -10.16
N ALA A 66 15.99 -5.41 -9.84
CA ALA A 66 17.08 -5.97 -9.05
C ALA A 66 17.26 -7.43 -9.41
N GLY A 67 18.47 -7.80 -9.85
CA GLY A 67 18.77 -9.18 -10.22
C GLY A 67 17.81 -9.69 -11.27
N PRO A 68 17.22 -10.88 -11.06
CA PRO A 68 16.25 -11.43 -12.02
C PRO A 68 14.87 -10.78 -11.97
N TRP A 69 14.62 -9.88 -11.02
CA TRP A 69 13.33 -9.18 -10.93
C TRP A 69 13.35 -7.93 -11.80
N ASP A 70 12.34 -7.79 -12.64
CA ASP A 70 12.25 -6.68 -13.60
C ASP A 70 11.70 -5.40 -13.00
N GLY A 71 11.37 -5.37 -11.70
CA GLY A 71 10.86 -4.19 -11.04
C GLY A 71 9.35 -4.03 -11.11
N THR A 72 8.64 -5.00 -11.68
CA THR A 72 7.19 -4.93 -11.78
C THR A 72 6.53 -5.35 -10.47
N ILE A 73 5.62 -4.51 -9.98
CA ILE A 73 4.78 -4.81 -8.82
C ILE A 73 3.39 -5.11 -9.36
N HIS A 74 2.89 -6.31 -9.09
CA HIS A 74 1.59 -6.77 -9.57
C HIS A 74 0.55 -6.55 -8.49
N CYS A 75 -0.50 -5.81 -8.84
CA CYS A 75 -1.54 -5.43 -7.89
C CYS A 75 -2.91 -5.82 -8.43
N GLN A 76 -3.86 -5.93 -7.51
CA GLN A 76 -5.27 -6.14 -7.87
C GLN A 76 -6.12 -5.44 -6.83
N VAL A 77 -7.10 -4.67 -7.28
CA VAL A 77 -8.03 -4.00 -6.38
C VAL A 77 -8.90 -5.06 -5.71
N LEU A 78 -8.86 -5.11 -4.39
CA LEU A 78 -9.65 -6.05 -3.61
C LEU A 78 -10.92 -5.41 -3.08
N GLU A 79 -10.88 -4.09 -2.83
CA GLU A 79 -12.04 -3.36 -2.35
C GLU A 79 -11.89 -1.89 -2.72
N ALA A 80 -12.96 -1.26 -3.18
CA ALA A 80 -12.96 0.18 -3.46
C ALA A 80 -14.33 0.74 -3.08
N ILE A 81 -14.35 1.44 -1.95
CA ILE A 81 -15.56 2.11 -1.44
C ILE A 81 -15.26 3.61 -1.51
N PRO A 82 -15.90 4.34 -2.42
CA PRO A 82 -15.58 5.75 -2.63
C PRO A 82 -15.56 6.55 -1.35
N ASN A 83 -14.52 7.32 -1.17
CA ASN A 83 -14.32 8.23 -0.03
C ASN A 83 -14.10 7.54 1.31
N GLU A 84 -14.00 6.20 1.31
CA GLU A 84 -13.88 5.46 2.57
C GLU A 84 -12.73 4.47 2.60
N ARG A 85 -12.58 3.64 1.53
CA ARG A 85 -11.65 2.53 1.67
C ARG A 85 -11.15 2.05 0.32
N LEU A 86 -9.85 1.88 0.21
CA LEU A 86 -9.20 1.29 -0.96
C LEU A 86 -8.25 0.21 -0.48
N VAL A 87 -8.43 -1.00 -1.01
CA VAL A 87 -7.59 -2.14 -0.67
C VAL A 87 -7.07 -2.77 -1.95
N TYR A 88 -5.77 -3.01 -2.03
CA TYR A 88 -5.23 -3.77 -3.16
C TYR A 88 -4.05 -4.64 -2.73
N SER A 89 -3.85 -5.73 -3.47
CA SER A 89 -2.72 -6.60 -3.26
C SER A 89 -1.46 -5.95 -3.86
N TRP A 90 -0.31 -6.31 -3.30
CA TRP A 90 0.98 -5.76 -3.72
C TRP A 90 1.95 -6.92 -3.73
N LYS A 91 2.28 -7.40 -4.92
CA LYS A 91 3.13 -8.58 -5.08
C LYS A 91 4.26 -8.27 -6.04
N GLY A 92 5.44 -8.75 -5.71
CA GLY A 92 6.60 -8.52 -6.57
C GLY A 92 7.80 -9.30 -6.08
N GLY A 93 8.95 -9.01 -6.71
CA GLY A 93 10.19 -9.64 -6.35
C GLY A 93 10.43 -10.95 -7.07
N HIS A 94 11.56 -11.58 -6.76
CA HIS A 94 11.95 -12.83 -7.38
C HIS A 94 12.64 -13.70 -6.33
N GLU A 95 12.39 -15.00 -6.39
CA GLU A 95 12.94 -15.95 -5.42
C GLU A 95 14.47 -15.98 -5.40
N GLY A 96 15.09 -15.57 -6.49
CA GLY A 96 16.55 -15.48 -6.55
C GLY A 96 17.15 -14.31 -5.80
N ASN A 97 16.32 -13.39 -5.30
CA ASN A 97 16.80 -12.19 -4.61
C ASN A 97 16.72 -12.32 -3.11
N VAL A 98 17.70 -11.71 -2.44
CA VAL A 98 17.72 -11.55 -0.98
C VAL A 98 17.79 -10.06 -0.72
N GLY A 99 17.05 -9.59 0.29
CA GLY A 99 16.96 -8.15 0.57
C GLY A 99 16.07 -7.46 -0.44
N TYR A 100 16.57 -6.41 -1.09
CA TYR A 100 15.78 -5.69 -2.07
C TYR A 100 15.44 -6.61 -3.24
N GLY A 101 14.16 -6.66 -3.60
CA GLY A 101 13.70 -7.51 -4.70
C GLY A 101 13.33 -8.91 -4.29
N ALA A 102 13.44 -9.27 -3.00
CA ALA A 102 12.95 -10.56 -2.51
C ALA A 102 11.43 -10.62 -2.66
N PRO A 103 10.86 -11.84 -2.77
CA PRO A 103 9.41 -11.97 -3.01
C PRO A 103 8.56 -11.30 -1.95
N LEU A 104 7.55 -10.56 -2.42
CA LEU A 104 6.55 -9.92 -1.57
C LEU A 104 5.17 -10.40 -1.97
N ASP A 105 4.34 -10.70 -0.96
CA ASP A 105 2.94 -11.04 -1.17
C ASP A 105 2.18 -10.34 -0.04
N THR A 106 1.77 -9.10 -0.31
CA THR A 106 1.28 -8.21 0.73
C THR A 106 -0.02 -7.54 0.29
N VAL A 107 -0.64 -6.82 1.22
CA VAL A 107 -1.89 -6.09 0.96
C VAL A 107 -1.77 -4.69 1.54
N VAL A 108 -2.20 -3.72 0.75
CA VAL A 108 -2.23 -2.31 1.14
C VAL A 108 -3.67 -1.90 1.38
N THR A 109 -3.94 -1.30 2.52
CA THR A 109 -5.27 -0.82 2.89
C THR A 109 -5.21 0.66 3.25
N PHE A 110 -5.98 1.48 2.53
CA PHE A 110 -6.20 2.89 2.89
C PHE A 110 -7.61 3.02 3.45
N THR A 111 -7.74 3.58 4.64
CA THR A 111 -9.05 3.86 5.23
C THR A 111 -9.14 5.36 5.51
N LEU A 112 -10.21 5.98 5.03
CA LEU A 112 -10.45 7.41 5.22
C LEU A 112 -11.60 7.60 6.20
N SER A 113 -11.42 8.49 7.16
CA SER A 113 -12.45 8.83 8.13
C SER A 113 -12.55 10.34 8.22
N ARG A 114 -13.77 10.88 8.15
CA ARG A 114 -13.95 12.30 8.34
C ARG A 114 -13.71 12.62 9.81
N VAL A 115 -12.86 13.62 10.06
CA VAL A 115 -12.59 14.10 11.41
C VAL A 115 -12.79 15.61 11.43
N GLN A 116 -12.76 16.20 12.60
CA GLN A 116 -12.88 17.65 12.70
C GLN A 116 -11.71 18.28 11.96
N GLY A 117 -12.01 19.14 11.01
CA GLY A 117 -11.00 19.85 10.24
C GLY A 117 -10.46 19.12 9.03
N GLY A 118 -10.96 17.91 8.72
CA GLY A 118 -10.46 17.22 7.53
C GLY A 118 -10.71 15.73 7.50
N THR A 119 -9.67 15.00 7.10
CA THR A 119 -9.74 13.55 6.91
C THR A 119 -8.56 12.89 7.60
N ARG A 120 -8.84 11.84 8.35
CA ARG A 120 -7.81 10.92 8.85
C ARG A 120 -7.59 9.84 7.81
N LEU A 121 -6.36 9.67 7.40
CA LEU A 121 -5.94 8.57 6.52
C LEU A 121 -5.18 7.57 7.35
N HIS A 122 -5.66 6.34 7.34
CA HIS A 122 -5.02 5.23 8.03
C HIS A 122 -4.56 4.23 6.99
N LEU A 123 -3.26 4.04 6.88
CA LEU A 123 -2.64 3.14 5.91
C LEU A 123 -2.08 1.95 6.64
N VAL A 124 -2.39 0.75 6.14
CA VAL A 124 -1.77 -0.48 6.61
C VAL A 124 -1.24 -1.23 5.39
N HIS A 125 0.04 -1.56 5.40
CA HIS A 125 0.65 -2.42 4.39
C HIS A 125 1.13 -3.66 5.12
N ALA A 126 0.43 -4.77 4.96
CA ALA A 126 0.59 -5.97 5.79
C ALA A 126 1.03 -7.17 4.97
N GLY A 127 1.67 -8.13 5.64
CA GLY A 127 2.06 -9.38 5.04
C GLY A 127 3.56 -9.54 4.85
N PHE A 128 4.37 -8.67 5.46
CA PHE A 128 5.83 -8.78 5.36
C PHE A 128 6.29 -9.96 6.21
N VAL A 129 6.89 -10.95 5.56
CA VAL A 129 7.35 -12.17 6.25
C VAL A 129 8.67 -11.90 6.95
N SER A 130 8.74 -12.21 8.24
CA SER A 130 9.94 -12.03 9.03
C SER A 130 11.14 -12.69 8.38
N SER A 131 12.28 -12.03 8.48
CA SER A 131 13.56 -12.38 7.85
C SER A 131 13.55 -12.13 6.36
N ARG A 132 12.70 -12.80 5.60
CA ARG A 132 12.72 -12.68 4.14
C ARG A 132 12.43 -11.25 3.68
N ASN A 133 11.50 -10.57 4.34
CA ASN A 133 11.06 -9.24 3.93
C ASN A 133 11.52 -8.12 4.86
N ASP A 134 12.53 -8.38 5.70
CA ASP A 134 13.00 -7.36 6.64
C ASP A 134 13.51 -6.11 5.93
N SER A 135 14.25 -6.28 4.84
CA SER A 135 14.76 -5.15 4.07
C SER A 135 13.62 -4.31 3.50
N ALA A 136 12.62 -4.97 2.90
CA ALA A 136 11.46 -4.28 2.35
C ALA A 136 10.67 -3.59 3.45
N LEU A 137 10.48 -4.25 4.59
CA LEU A 137 9.74 -3.67 5.71
C LEU A 137 10.38 -2.37 6.17
N THR A 138 11.71 -2.37 6.33
CA THR A 138 12.43 -1.18 6.80
C THR A 138 12.39 -0.06 5.75
N THR A 139 12.71 -0.39 4.50
CA THR A 139 12.79 0.60 3.44
C THR A 139 11.41 1.19 3.13
N MET A 140 10.41 0.33 2.99
CA MET A 140 9.07 0.78 2.65
C MET A 140 8.40 1.48 3.82
N GLY A 141 8.74 1.11 5.06
CA GLY A 141 8.23 1.81 6.23
C GLY A 141 8.62 3.28 6.23
N ALA A 142 9.89 3.57 5.94
CA ALA A 142 10.34 4.95 5.81
C ALA A 142 9.72 5.61 4.57
N GLY A 143 9.63 4.85 3.47
CA GLY A 143 9.07 5.37 2.22
C GLY A 143 7.60 5.75 2.35
N TRP A 144 6.80 4.90 3.00
CA TRP A 144 5.37 5.19 3.17
C TRP A 144 5.14 6.46 3.97
N LYS A 145 5.94 6.72 4.99
CA LYS A 145 5.80 7.95 5.78
C LYS A 145 5.99 9.18 4.88
N LYS A 146 6.99 9.12 4.00
CA LYS A 146 7.28 10.22 3.11
C LYS A 146 6.17 10.39 2.06
N VAL A 147 5.77 9.29 1.40
CA VAL A 147 4.79 9.40 0.32
C VAL A 147 3.42 9.80 0.83
N VAL A 148 3.04 9.43 2.05
CA VAL A 148 1.77 9.87 2.63
C VAL A 148 1.79 11.37 2.87
N LYS A 149 2.91 11.93 3.31
CA LYS A 149 3.04 13.38 3.41
C LYS A 149 2.92 14.05 2.04
N ASP A 150 3.57 13.46 1.03
CA ASP A 150 3.49 13.97 -0.33
C ASP A 150 2.06 13.91 -0.86
N LEU A 151 1.31 12.87 -0.49
CA LEU A 151 -0.11 12.76 -0.85
C LEU A 151 -0.89 13.97 -0.33
N GLY A 152 -0.63 14.36 0.91
CA GLY A 152 -1.28 15.54 1.49
C GLY A 152 -0.92 16.82 0.74
N THR A 153 0.34 16.93 0.30
CA THR A 153 0.78 18.08 -0.47
C THR A 153 0.05 18.12 -1.83
N VAL A 154 -0.05 16.99 -2.50
CA VAL A 154 -0.77 16.90 -3.78
C VAL A 154 -2.23 17.25 -3.60
N ALA A 155 -2.84 16.81 -2.51
CA ALA A 155 -4.25 17.12 -2.22
C ALA A 155 -4.45 18.63 -2.10
N GLY A 156 -3.51 19.33 -1.48
CA GLY A 156 -3.59 20.79 -1.36
C GLY A 156 -3.46 21.50 -2.69
N GLU A 157 -2.68 20.93 -3.62
CA GLU A 157 -2.51 21.51 -4.94
C GLU A 157 -3.69 21.19 -5.85
N GLY A 158 -4.20 19.98 -5.76
CA GLY A 158 -5.19 19.49 -6.69
C GLY A 158 -6.56 20.10 -6.55
N THR A 159 -6.79 20.84 -5.47
CA THR A 159 -8.09 21.46 -5.23
C THR A 159 -8.17 22.87 -5.79
N ALA A 160 -7.08 23.36 -6.27
CA ALA A 160 -7.01 24.71 -6.80
C ALA A 160 -7.85 24.85 -8.06
#